data_e0742453e2051e77d606dd28a2adb947
#
_entry.id   e0742453e2051e77d606dd28a2adb947
#
_cell.length_a   1.000
_cell.length_b   1.000
_cell.length_c   1.000
_cell.angle_alpha   90.00
_cell.angle_beta   90.00
_cell.angle_gamma   90.00
#
_symmetry.space_group_name_H-M   'P 1'
#
loop_
_entity.id
_entity.type
_entity.pdbx_description
1 polymer ?
#
loop_
_entity_poly.entity_id
_entity_poly.type
_entity_poly.pdbx_seq_one_letter_code
_entity_poly.pdbx_strand_id
1 'polypeptide(L)'
;MISRRSALAIAARCSLVGLSALALASCSKKPEATVSKDTITFSILSTESAQNMEGYWKPILADMEKQTGLKVKPFFSSNYSSLIVAMGAKQTDVGWFSNQSGLEAVRRSNGEVFARTFDPSGVDGYKSLIIVPADSKIRTVQDLLKCDKTLNFGIGDKKSTSGTLAPMTYVFIPANKKPEECFKTVISANHQANLFAVANGKLDAATNNSTAVGLSQARGDGVAEKIRVIWESPTLPEDPIIWRKDLDPVIKEKLRQFFLTYAQGDTPEAERQRGYLKKLSIGGFKPADDTHLLVVREMEATENLGLAREAGDQAKIAAAQKALDDIKAQRVAAEGKAGVAPTSAN
;
A
#
# COMPACT_ATOMS: atom_id res chain seq x y z
N MET A 1 -26.58 35.39 59.98
CA MET A 1 -25.91 35.98 61.18
C MET A 1 -24.44 36.14 60.81
N ILE A 2 -23.99 37.34 60.47
CA ILE A 2 -23.21 38.26 61.28
C ILE A 2 -21.80 37.71 61.51
N SER A 3 -20.64 38.35 61.21
CA SER A 3 -20.25 39.75 61.05
C SER A 3 -18.74 39.73 60.76
N ARG A 4 -18.22 40.44 59.77
CA ARG A 4 -17.50 41.73 59.91
C ARG A 4 -16.27 41.71 60.83
N ARG A 5 -15.16 42.10 60.41
CA ARG A 5 -14.46 43.40 60.18
C ARG A 5 -13.05 43.20 60.70
N SER A 6 -12.00 43.80 60.38
CA SER A 6 -11.49 45.03 59.81
C SER A 6 -9.96 45.01 60.09
N ALA A 7 -9.15 45.41 59.33
CA ALA A 7 -8.65 46.66 58.75
C ALA A 7 -7.29 47.11 59.32
N LEU A 8 -6.53 47.73 58.43
CA LEU A 8 -5.52 48.79 58.59
C LEU A 8 -4.21 48.43 59.33
N ALA A 9 -3.09 48.96 59.01
CA ALA A 9 -2.52 49.89 57.99
C ALA A 9 -1.05 50.12 58.29
N ILE A 10 -0.40 50.84 57.39
CA ILE A 10 0.72 51.80 57.57
C ILE A 10 2.13 51.28 57.32
N ALA A 11 2.59 51.55 56.20
CA ALA A 11 3.64 52.38 55.59
C ALA A 11 4.97 52.54 56.35
N ALA A 12 6.05 52.28 55.66
CA ALA A 12 7.19 53.20 55.67
C ALA A 12 8.14 52.95 54.47
N ARG A 13 8.51 54.02 53.85
CA ARG A 13 9.41 54.22 52.71
C ARG A 13 10.84 53.80 53.03
N CYS A 14 11.58 53.28 52.05
CA CYS A 14 12.94 53.70 51.75
C CYS A 14 13.30 53.27 50.30
N SER A 15 13.60 54.30 49.54
CA SER A 15 14.17 54.27 48.20
C SER A 15 15.62 53.84 48.24
N LEU A 16 16.00 52.89 47.38
CA LEU A 16 17.40 52.76 46.92
C LEU A 16 17.42 52.33 45.47
N VAL A 17 17.98 53.20 44.66
CA VAL A 17 18.25 53.01 43.22
C VAL A 17 19.35 51.97 43.09
N GLY A 18 19.08 50.92 42.32
CA GLY A 18 20.07 49.95 41.96
C GLY A 18 19.88 49.62 40.46
N LEU A 19 20.73 50.19 39.61
CA LEU A 19 20.92 49.82 38.21
C LEU A 19 21.29 48.35 38.15
N SER A 20 20.41 47.51 37.60
CA SER A 20 20.74 46.13 37.29
C SER A 20 20.63 45.92 35.78
N ALA A 21 21.79 45.69 35.17
CA ALA A 21 21.96 45.37 33.76
C ALA A 21 21.09 44.16 33.35
N LEU A 22 20.22 44.36 32.35
CA LEU A 22 19.56 43.27 31.67
C LEU A 22 20.60 42.45 30.87
N ALA A 23 21.04 41.35 31.43
CA ALA A 23 21.71 40.31 30.69
C ALA A 23 20.63 39.56 29.86
N LEU A 24 20.54 39.85 28.58
CA LEU A 24 19.80 39.04 27.59
C LEU A 24 20.47 37.67 27.52
N ALA A 25 19.98 36.72 28.31
CA ALA A 25 20.29 35.32 28.14
C ALA A 25 19.64 34.84 26.84
N SER A 26 20.40 34.90 25.74
CA SER A 26 20.09 34.22 24.50
C SER A 26 20.04 32.73 24.79
N CYS A 27 18.81 32.17 24.99
CA CYS A 27 18.59 30.74 24.95
C CYS A 27 18.81 30.28 23.51
N SER A 28 20.06 30.03 23.13
CA SER A 28 20.34 29.18 21.97
C SER A 28 19.76 27.82 22.30
N LYS A 29 18.61 27.46 21.69
CA LYS A 29 18.14 26.07 21.66
C LYS A 29 19.29 25.26 21.10
N LYS A 30 19.99 24.52 21.96
CA LYS A 30 20.85 23.42 21.55
C LYS A 30 19.99 22.54 20.60
N PRO A 31 20.50 22.16 19.42
CA PRO A 31 19.82 21.17 18.64
C PRO A 31 19.56 19.94 19.54
N GLU A 32 18.32 19.62 19.76
CA GLU A 32 17.94 18.37 20.43
C GLU A 32 18.63 17.27 19.63
N ALA A 33 19.60 16.61 20.24
CA ALA A 33 20.26 15.48 19.64
C ALA A 33 19.14 14.47 19.35
N THR A 34 18.81 14.29 18.08
CA THR A 34 17.90 13.26 17.63
C THR A 34 18.48 11.95 18.12
N VAL A 35 17.84 11.36 19.14
CA VAL A 35 18.19 10.02 19.61
C VAL A 35 18.02 9.11 18.41
N SER A 36 19.14 8.62 17.87
CA SER A 36 19.16 7.70 16.76
C SER A 36 18.29 6.49 17.16
N LYS A 37 17.18 6.29 16.46
CA LYS A 37 16.28 5.17 16.71
C LYS A 37 16.97 3.90 16.21
N ASP A 38 17.55 3.13 17.11
CA ASP A 38 18.25 1.88 16.76
C ASP A 38 17.31 0.75 16.29
N THR A 39 16.00 0.98 16.38
CA THR A 39 14.98 -0.01 16.02
C THR A 39 14.01 0.60 15.02
N ILE A 40 13.74 -0.13 13.94
CA ILE A 40 12.67 0.18 12.98
C ILE A 40 11.63 -0.94 12.99
N THR A 41 10.40 -0.60 12.63
CA THR A 41 9.31 -1.56 12.45
C THR A 41 8.91 -1.60 10.98
N PHE A 42 9.00 -2.79 10.36
CA PHE A 42 8.67 -3.04 8.96
C PHE A 42 7.28 -3.67 8.85
N SER A 43 6.35 -3.00 8.16
CA SER A 43 5.01 -3.54 7.91
C SER A 43 4.99 -4.42 6.66
N ILE A 44 4.26 -5.55 6.77
CA ILE A 44 4.19 -6.59 5.74
C ILE A 44 2.76 -6.71 5.24
N LEU A 45 2.59 -6.57 3.94
CA LEU A 45 1.32 -6.71 3.24
C LEU A 45 0.77 -8.14 3.36
N SER A 46 -0.47 -8.31 3.79
CA SER A 46 -1.09 -9.61 4.05
C SER A 46 -1.69 -10.25 2.79
N THR A 47 -0.87 -10.54 1.80
CA THR A 47 -1.28 -11.19 0.54
C THR A 47 -1.60 -12.68 0.71
N GLU A 48 -0.96 -13.31 1.70
CA GLU A 48 -1.17 -14.71 2.12
C GLU A 48 -1.41 -14.80 3.63
N SER A 49 -1.41 -16.02 4.19
CA SER A 49 -1.50 -16.22 5.63
C SER A 49 -0.36 -15.55 6.38
N ALA A 50 -0.59 -15.10 7.61
CA ALA A 50 0.45 -14.49 8.45
C ALA A 50 1.66 -15.40 8.61
N GLN A 51 1.44 -16.72 8.76
CA GLN A 51 2.51 -17.71 8.90
C GLN A 51 3.39 -17.78 7.64
N ASN A 52 2.79 -17.77 6.45
CA ASN A 52 3.54 -17.77 5.19
C ASN A 52 4.35 -16.47 5.06
N MET A 53 3.69 -15.32 5.28
CA MET A 53 4.35 -14.03 5.18
C MET A 53 5.50 -13.88 6.16
N GLU A 54 5.34 -14.37 7.40
CA GLU A 54 6.44 -14.43 8.38
C GLU A 54 7.61 -15.27 7.86
N GLY A 55 7.32 -16.48 7.36
CA GLY A 55 8.36 -17.39 6.84
C GLY A 55 9.13 -16.81 5.65
N TYR A 56 8.47 -16.02 4.81
CA TYR A 56 9.10 -15.40 3.63
C TYR A 56 9.93 -14.16 3.99
N TRP A 57 9.40 -13.29 4.85
CA TRP A 57 10.06 -12.03 5.19
C TRP A 57 11.13 -12.15 6.28
N LYS A 58 11.01 -13.11 7.18
CA LYS A 58 11.97 -13.28 8.29
C LYS A 58 13.45 -13.30 7.85
N PRO A 59 13.87 -14.06 6.82
CA PRO A 59 15.26 -14.05 6.38
C PRO A 59 15.66 -12.71 5.72
N ILE A 60 14.74 -12.04 5.02
CA ILE A 60 14.99 -10.72 4.40
C ILE A 60 15.20 -9.66 5.48
N LEU A 61 14.37 -9.68 6.53
CA LEU A 61 14.49 -8.73 7.64
C LEU A 61 15.76 -8.98 8.47
N ALA A 62 16.18 -10.24 8.62
CA ALA A 62 17.45 -10.57 9.27
C ALA A 62 18.66 -10.05 8.45
N ASP A 63 18.61 -10.14 7.12
CA ASP A 63 19.62 -9.54 6.27
C ASP A 63 19.60 -8.00 6.37
N MET A 64 18.40 -7.39 6.49
CA MET A 64 18.25 -5.95 6.73
C MET A 64 18.91 -5.53 8.05
N GLU A 65 18.67 -6.25 9.15
CA GLU A 65 19.36 -6.00 10.43
C GLU A 65 20.87 -6.03 10.27
N LYS A 66 21.39 -7.09 9.65
CA LYS A 66 22.82 -7.29 9.45
C LYS A 66 23.47 -6.17 8.61
N GLN A 67 22.83 -5.74 7.52
CA GLN A 67 23.40 -4.75 6.61
C GLN A 67 23.25 -3.31 7.12
N THR A 68 22.14 -3.00 7.78
CA THR A 68 21.87 -1.64 8.26
C THR A 68 22.39 -1.36 9.66
N GLY A 69 22.65 -2.40 10.45
CA GLY A 69 22.96 -2.30 11.87
C GLY A 69 21.79 -1.82 12.73
N LEU A 70 20.56 -1.82 12.19
CA LEU A 70 19.32 -1.50 12.91
C LEU A 70 18.68 -2.78 13.43
N LYS A 71 17.97 -2.72 14.54
CA LYS A 71 17.03 -3.78 14.92
C LYS A 71 15.77 -3.65 14.08
N VAL A 72 15.30 -4.74 13.46
CA VAL A 72 14.13 -4.74 12.58
C VAL A 72 13.02 -5.59 13.17
N LYS A 73 11.89 -4.97 13.51
CA LYS A 73 10.69 -5.65 14.00
C LYS A 73 9.68 -5.81 12.88
N PRO A 74 9.18 -7.02 12.59
CA PRO A 74 8.08 -7.18 11.66
C PRO A 74 6.77 -6.73 12.29
N PHE A 75 5.89 -6.16 11.47
CA PHE A 75 4.51 -5.86 11.80
C PHE A 75 3.58 -6.57 10.81
N PHE A 76 2.80 -7.52 11.34
CA PHE A 76 1.79 -8.26 10.59
C PHE A 76 0.40 -7.75 10.94
N SER A 77 -0.47 -7.72 9.95
CA SER A 77 -1.88 -7.37 10.12
C SER A 77 -2.75 -8.27 9.25
N SER A 78 -4.00 -8.45 9.64
CA SER A 78 -4.98 -9.21 8.88
C SER A 78 -5.57 -8.46 7.69
N ASN A 79 -5.34 -7.14 7.58
CA ASN A 79 -5.87 -6.31 6.52
C ASN A 79 -4.95 -5.14 6.18
N TYR A 80 -5.10 -4.60 4.98
CA TYR A 80 -4.24 -3.54 4.43
C TYR A 80 -4.44 -2.17 5.11
N SER A 81 -5.66 -1.89 5.58
CA SER A 81 -5.95 -0.63 6.28
C SER A 81 -5.16 -0.47 7.57
N SER A 82 -4.89 -1.57 8.27
CA SER A 82 -4.10 -1.54 9.51
C SER A 82 -2.66 -1.10 9.28
N LEU A 83 -2.07 -1.38 8.11
CA LEU A 83 -0.72 -0.91 7.76
C LEU A 83 -0.69 0.62 7.64
N ILE A 84 -1.74 1.19 7.03
CA ILE A 84 -1.90 2.64 6.87
C ILE A 84 -2.02 3.31 8.24
N VAL A 85 -2.90 2.77 9.10
CA VAL A 85 -3.13 3.30 10.45
C VAL A 85 -1.88 3.19 11.30
N ALA A 86 -1.18 2.04 11.27
CA ALA A 86 0.05 1.82 12.04
C ALA A 86 1.16 2.80 11.64
N MET A 87 1.31 3.10 10.34
CA MET A 87 2.26 4.10 9.86
C MET A 87 1.89 5.51 10.35
N GLY A 88 0.62 5.92 10.24
CA GLY A 88 0.13 7.22 10.73
C GLY A 88 0.29 7.39 12.24
N ALA A 89 0.11 6.31 13.00
CA ALA A 89 0.32 6.27 14.44
C ALA A 89 1.80 6.11 14.86
N LYS A 90 2.74 6.11 13.90
CA LYS A 90 4.19 5.89 14.11
C LYS A 90 4.53 4.55 14.77
N GLN A 91 3.66 3.56 14.64
CA GLN A 91 3.90 2.19 15.09
C GLN A 91 4.79 1.43 14.09
N THR A 92 4.73 1.80 12.81
CA THR A 92 5.62 1.29 11.76
C THR A 92 6.38 2.44 11.10
N ASP A 93 7.57 2.16 10.62
CA ASP A 93 8.51 3.14 10.07
C ASP A 93 8.64 3.02 8.56
N VAL A 94 8.59 1.80 8.07
CA VAL A 94 8.74 1.42 6.67
C VAL A 94 7.92 0.18 6.41
N GLY A 95 7.54 -0.09 5.16
CA GLY A 95 6.81 -1.32 4.83
C GLY A 95 6.59 -1.53 3.35
N TRP A 96 6.14 -2.75 3.04
CA TRP A 96 5.65 -3.15 1.74
C TRP A 96 4.13 -2.98 1.70
N PHE A 97 3.66 -2.25 0.70
CA PHE A 97 2.25 -1.89 0.51
C PHE A 97 1.78 -2.30 -0.89
N SER A 98 0.47 -2.52 -1.07
CA SER A 98 -0.11 -2.47 -2.41
C SER A 98 -0.13 -1.02 -2.90
N ASN A 99 -0.21 -0.78 -4.21
CA ASN A 99 -0.27 0.60 -4.71
C ASN A 99 -1.45 1.38 -4.13
N GLN A 100 -2.64 0.75 -3.95
CA GLN A 100 -3.81 1.39 -3.34
C GLN A 100 -3.59 1.74 -1.86
N SER A 101 -3.11 0.79 -1.06
CA SER A 101 -2.81 1.06 0.36
C SER A 101 -1.63 2.02 0.52
N GLY A 102 -0.66 1.97 -0.39
CA GLY A 102 0.46 2.89 -0.46
C GLY A 102 0.03 4.33 -0.76
N LEU A 103 -0.87 4.51 -1.71
CA LEU A 103 -1.45 5.82 -2.00
C LEU A 103 -2.14 6.44 -0.77
N GLU A 104 -2.89 5.64 -0.03
CA GLU A 104 -3.51 6.08 1.23
C GLU A 104 -2.45 6.39 2.31
N ALA A 105 -1.39 5.60 2.41
CA ALA A 105 -0.30 5.84 3.35
C ALA A 105 0.43 7.17 3.05
N VAL A 106 0.66 7.47 1.76
CA VAL A 106 1.24 8.75 1.32
C VAL A 106 0.33 9.93 1.67
N ARG A 107 -0.98 9.79 1.44
CA ARG A 107 -1.95 10.87 1.68
C ARG A 107 -2.23 11.12 3.16
N ARG A 108 -2.31 10.09 4.00
CA ARG A 108 -2.90 10.16 5.33
C ARG A 108 -1.96 9.78 6.46
N SER A 109 -0.84 9.14 6.16
CA SER A 109 0.05 8.55 7.17
C SER A 109 1.48 9.04 7.05
N ASN A 110 1.69 10.18 6.40
CA ASN A 110 3.01 10.78 6.21
C ASN A 110 4.01 9.83 5.50
N GLY A 111 3.49 8.95 4.64
CA GLY A 111 4.29 8.02 3.84
C GLY A 111 4.96 8.70 2.65
N GLU A 112 6.05 8.10 2.17
CA GLU A 112 6.80 8.50 0.98
C GLU A 112 7.32 7.24 0.29
N VAL A 113 7.06 7.09 -1.01
CA VAL A 113 7.60 6.00 -1.81
C VAL A 113 9.09 6.27 -2.06
N PHE A 114 9.95 5.27 -1.87
CA PHE A 114 11.37 5.38 -2.18
C PHE A 114 11.93 4.23 -3.02
N ALA A 115 11.20 3.11 -3.05
CA ALA A 115 11.53 1.96 -3.87
C ALA A 115 10.23 1.24 -4.29
N ARG A 116 10.34 0.36 -5.26
CA ARG A 116 9.29 -0.58 -5.68
C ARG A 116 9.90 -1.95 -5.96
N THR A 117 9.08 -2.98 -5.89
CA THR A 117 9.45 -4.31 -6.36
C THR A 117 9.54 -4.37 -7.89
N PHE A 118 10.08 -5.45 -8.44
CA PHE A 118 9.93 -5.84 -9.85
C PHE A 118 9.79 -7.35 -9.96
N ASP A 119 9.13 -7.80 -11.05
CA ASP A 119 8.90 -9.24 -11.30
C ASP A 119 10.20 -9.95 -11.71
N PRO A 120 10.46 -11.19 -11.21
CA PRO A 120 11.66 -11.95 -11.57
C PRO A 120 11.82 -12.24 -13.06
N SER A 121 10.72 -12.27 -13.84
CA SER A 121 10.76 -12.48 -15.29
C SER A 121 11.24 -11.25 -16.08
N GLY A 122 11.39 -10.09 -15.42
CA GLY A 122 11.72 -8.82 -16.04
C GLY A 122 10.53 -8.06 -16.61
N VAL A 123 9.32 -8.61 -16.53
CA VAL A 123 8.08 -7.88 -16.84
C VAL A 123 7.90 -6.80 -15.78
N ASP A 124 7.63 -5.57 -16.20
CA ASP A 124 7.49 -4.45 -15.27
C ASP A 124 6.02 -4.25 -14.87
N GLY A 125 5.53 -5.10 -13.98
CA GLY A 125 4.19 -5.07 -13.44
C GLY A 125 3.50 -6.43 -13.43
N TYR A 126 2.28 -6.44 -12.92
CA TYR A 126 1.45 -7.63 -12.75
C TYR A 126 0.01 -7.37 -13.21
N LYS A 127 -0.85 -8.41 -13.18
CA LYS A 127 -2.25 -8.33 -13.61
C LYS A 127 -3.20 -8.57 -12.45
N SER A 128 -4.28 -7.81 -12.38
CA SER A 128 -5.48 -8.21 -11.66
C SER A 128 -6.22 -9.25 -12.48
N LEU A 129 -6.77 -10.24 -11.81
CA LEU A 129 -7.47 -11.38 -12.42
C LEU A 129 -8.85 -11.54 -11.81
N ILE A 130 -9.79 -12.07 -12.61
CA ILE A 130 -10.97 -12.74 -12.09
C ILE A 130 -10.85 -14.23 -12.43
N ILE A 131 -10.97 -15.05 -11.39
CA ILE A 131 -10.80 -16.50 -11.46
C ILE A 131 -12.10 -17.23 -11.11
N VAL A 132 -12.29 -18.38 -11.72
CA VAL A 132 -13.41 -19.32 -11.48
C VAL A 132 -12.88 -20.74 -11.36
N PRO A 133 -13.62 -21.71 -10.80
CA PRO A 133 -13.25 -23.13 -10.90
C PRO A 133 -12.99 -23.56 -12.35
N ALA A 134 -12.01 -24.43 -12.58
CA ALA A 134 -11.62 -24.84 -13.92
C ALA A 134 -12.78 -25.46 -14.73
N ASP A 135 -13.68 -26.19 -14.07
CA ASP A 135 -14.88 -26.84 -14.63
C ASP A 135 -16.12 -25.93 -14.62
N SER A 136 -16.04 -24.69 -14.11
CA SER A 136 -17.15 -23.74 -14.02
C SER A 136 -17.82 -23.52 -15.40
N LYS A 137 -19.14 -23.31 -15.39
CA LYS A 137 -19.92 -22.88 -16.57
C LYS A 137 -19.69 -21.37 -16.89
N ILE A 138 -19.16 -20.58 -15.96
CA ILE A 138 -18.82 -19.18 -16.18
C ILE A 138 -17.55 -19.14 -17.02
N ARG A 139 -17.63 -18.64 -18.24
CA ARG A 139 -16.51 -18.62 -19.21
C ARG A 139 -15.97 -17.23 -19.47
N THR A 140 -16.79 -16.23 -19.24
CA THR A 140 -16.49 -14.83 -19.56
C THR A 140 -16.91 -13.90 -18.42
N VAL A 141 -16.43 -12.66 -18.46
CA VAL A 141 -16.91 -11.59 -17.57
C VAL A 141 -18.40 -11.33 -17.77
N GLN A 142 -18.91 -11.45 -18.99
CA GLN A 142 -20.33 -11.25 -19.31
C GLN A 142 -21.20 -12.30 -18.60
N ASP A 143 -20.72 -13.55 -18.49
CA ASP A 143 -21.43 -14.58 -17.71
C ASP A 143 -21.48 -14.21 -16.23
N LEU A 144 -20.38 -13.65 -15.69
CA LEU A 144 -20.31 -13.19 -14.32
C LEU A 144 -21.24 -11.99 -14.05
N LEU A 145 -21.32 -11.07 -15.01
CA LEU A 145 -22.11 -9.84 -14.92
C LEU A 145 -23.60 -10.00 -15.23
N LYS A 146 -24.14 -11.23 -15.30
CA LYS A 146 -25.60 -11.47 -15.35
C LYS A 146 -26.32 -10.94 -14.12
N CYS A 147 -25.62 -10.88 -13.00
CA CYS A 147 -26.11 -10.27 -11.76
C CYS A 147 -27.46 -10.83 -11.28
N ASP A 148 -27.60 -12.15 -11.34
CA ASP A 148 -28.83 -12.89 -10.97
C ASP A 148 -28.87 -13.29 -9.48
N LYS A 149 -27.85 -12.91 -8.72
CA LYS A 149 -27.70 -13.23 -7.29
C LYS A 149 -27.64 -14.72 -6.96
N THR A 150 -27.14 -15.51 -7.88
CA THR A 150 -26.96 -16.96 -7.65
C THR A 150 -25.56 -17.33 -7.19
N LEU A 151 -24.54 -16.51 -7.50
CA LEU A 151 -23.13 -16.80 -7.32
C LEU A 151 -22.59 -16.27 -5.99
N ASN A 152 -21.66 -17.01 -5.38
CA ASN A 152 -20.84 -16.57 -4.25
C ASN A 152 -19.52 -16.00 -4.79
N PHE A 153 -19.22 -14.74 -4.48
CA PHE A 153 -18.09 -14.00 -5.02
C PHE A 153 -17.07 -13.64 -3.95
N GLY A 154 -15.80 -13.87 -4.23
CA GLY A 154 -14.68 -13.42 -3.42
C GLY A 154 -14.11 -12.10 -3.97
N ILE A 155 -14.01 -11.08 -3.13
CA ILE A 155 -13.33 -9.84 -3.46
C ILE A 155 -12.07 -9.70 -2.59
N GLY A 156 -11.04 -8.99 -3.06
CA GLY A 156 -9.84 -8.71 -2.28
C GLY A 156 -10.08 -7.78 -1.09
N ASP A 157 -9.02 -7.50 -0.34
CA ASP A 157 -9.05 -6.45 0.67
C ASP A 157 -9.46 -5.11 0.04
N LYS A 158 -10.23 -4.30 0.78
CA LYS A 158 -10.73 -3.00 0.30
C LYS A 158 -9.63 -2.03 -0.15
N LYS A 159 -8.40 -2.20 0.33
CA LYS A 159 -7.22 -1.42 -0.04
C LYS A 159 -6.25 -2.20 -0.93
N SER A 160 -6.71 -3.29 -1.54
CA SER A 160 -5.97 -4.03 -2.54
C SER A 160 -6.14 -3.41 -3.93
N THR A 161 -5.03 -3.16 -4.61
CA THR A 161 -5.01 -2.67 -5.99
C THR A 161 -5.66 -3.70 -6.94
N SER A 162 -5.12 -4.93 -6.97
CA SER A 162 -5.60 -5.98 -7.88
C SER A 162 -6.83 -6.71 -7.36
N GLY A 163 -7.03 -6.77 -6.04
CA GLY A 163 -8.15 -7.50 -5.46
C GLY A 163 -9.46 -6.71 -5.45
N THR A 164 -9.39 -5.37 -5.52
CA THR A 164 -10.58 -4.52 -5.40
C THR A 164 -10.55 -3.36 -6.40
N LEU A 165 -9.57 -2.47 -6.37
CA LEU A 165 -9.61 -1.26 -7.17
C LEU A 165 -9.64 -1.56 -8.67
N ALA A 166 -8.77 -2.43 -9.19
CA ALA A 166 -8.72 -2.76 -10.61
C ALA A 166 -10.00 -3.45 -11.12
N PRO A 167 -10.56 -4.48 -10.44
CA PRO A 167 -11.85 -5.03 -10.83
C PRO A 167 -12.99 -4.01 -10.80
N MET A 168 -13.02 -3.12 -9.82
CA MET A 168 -14.01 -2.04 -9.78
C MET A 168 -13.85 -1.11 -10.97
N THR A 169 -12.64 -0.60 -11.21
CA THR A 169 -12.34 0.35 -12.29
C THR A 169 -12.62 -0.21 -13.69
N TYR A 170 -12.23 -1.47 -13.94
CA TYR A 170 -12.22 -2.01 -15.31
C TYR A 170 -13.39 -2.98 -15.62
N VAL A 171 -14.12 -3.48 -14.61
CA VAL A 171 -15.19 -4.44 -14.82
C VAL A 171 -16.53 -3.92 -14.31
N PHE A 172 -16.64 -3.63 -13.01
CA PHE A 172 -17.93 -3.35 -12.40
C PHE A 172 -18.48 -1.96 -12.73
N ILE A 173 -17.65 -0.91 -12.62
CA ILE A 173 -18.06 0.47 -12.91
C ILE A 173 -18.42 0.67 -14.38
N PRO A 174 -17.65 0.20 -15.37
CA PRO A 174 -18.02 0.31 -16.77
C PRO A 174 -19.32 -0.42 -17.11
N ALA A 175 -19.63 -1.50 -16.39
CA ALA A 175 -20.86 -2.24 -16.53
C ALA A 175 -22.05 -1.61 -15.77
N ASN A 176 -21.82 -0.53 -15.02
CA ASN A 176 -22.79 0.06 -14.09
C ASN A 176 -23.34 -0.98 -13.11
N LYS A 177 -22.45 -1.75 -12.49
CA LYS A 177 -22.75 -2.83 -11.55
C LYS A 177 -21.97 -2.68 -10.28
N LYS A 178 -22.52 -3.21 -9.17
CA LYS A 178 -21.84 -3.36 -7.88
C LYS A 178 -21.81 -4.84 -7.50
N PRO A 179 -20.69 -5.33 -6.94
CA PRO A 179 -20.61 -6.74 -6.52
C PRO A 179 -21.76 -7.12 -5.58
N GLU A 180 -22.12 -6.28 -4.62
CA GLU A 180 -23.19 -6.53 -3.64
C GLU A 180 -24.58 -6.62 -4.29
N GLU A 181 -24.78 -6.04 -5.44
CA GLU A 181 -26.01 -6.10 -6.22
C GLU A 181 -26.04 -7.31 -7.16
N CYS A 182 -24.88 -7.77 -7.60
CA CYS A 182 -24.73 -8.86 -8.57
C CYS A 182 -24.73 -10.24 -7.93
N PHE A 183 -24.13 -10.40 -6.76
CA PHE A 183 -23.84 -11.71 -6.19
C PHE A 183 -24.71 -12.03 -4.98
N LYS A 184 -24.91 -13.33 -4.74
CA LYS A 184 -25.62 -13.86 -3.56
C LYS A 184 -24.87 -13.50 -2.29
N THR A 185 -23.54 -13.70 -2.31
CA THR A 185 -22.64 -13.28 -1.23
C THR A 185 -21.40 -12.61 -1.83
N VAL A 186 -20.87 -11.61 -1.10
CA VAL A 186 -19.56 -11.01 -1.41
C VAL A 186 -18.71 -11.13 -0.15
N ILE A 187 -17.59 -11.85 -0.25
CA ILE A 187 -16.69 -12.13 0.87
C ILE A 187 -15.34 -11.52 0.57
N SER A 188 -14.86 -10.63 1.45
CA SER A 188 -13.53 -10.04 1.32
C SER A 188 -12.49 -10.92 2.00
N ALA A 189 -11.45 -11.32 1.25
CA ALA A 189 -10.33 -12.11 1.75
C ALA A 189 -9.02 -11.76 1.00
N ASN A 190 -7.88 -12.24 1.49
CA ASN A 190 -6.61 -12.09 0.79
C ASN A 190 -6.54 -12.99 -0.46
N HIS A 191 -5.52 -12.76 -1.30
CA HIS A 191 -5.38 -13.48 -2.58
C HIS A 191 -5.28 -15.00 -2.42
N GLN A 192 -4.51 -15.47 -1.44
CA GLN A 192 -4.35 -16.90 -1.17
C GLN A 192 -5.69 -17.53 -0.77
N ALA A 193 -6.41 -16.92 0.17
CA ALA A 193 -7.70 -17.43 0.64
C ALA A 193 -8.74 -17.48 -0.50
N ASN A 194 -8.82 -16.43 -1.34
CA ASN A 194 -9.70 -16.41 -2.50
C ASN A 194 -9.32 -17.48 -3.53
N LEU A 195 -8.03 -17.66 -3.82
CA LEU A 195 -7.54 -18.69 -4.73
C LEU A 195 -7.94 -20.09 -4.26
N PHE A 196 -7.70 -20.40 -2.98
CA PHE A 196 -8.07 -21.69 -2.38
C PHE A 196 -9.59 -21.90 -2.35
N ALA A 197 -10.36 -20.86 -2.05
CA ALA A 197 -11.82 -20.95 -1.98
C ALA A 197 -12.43 -21.27 -3.35
N VAL A 198 -11.94 -20.64 -4.42
CA VAL A 198 -12.35 -20.93 -5.80
C VAL A 198 -11.92 -22.34 -6.20
N ALA A 199 -10.66 -22.72 -5.99
CA ALA A 199 -10.11 -24.02 -6.35
C ALA A 199 -10.85 -25.21 -5.67
N ASN A 200 -11.46 -24.96 -4.52
CA ASN A 200 -12.23 -25.97 -3.76
C ASN A 200 -13.76 -25.78 -3.89
N GLY A 201 -14.24 -24.98 -4.84
CA GLY A 201 -15.67 -24.80 -5.11
C GLY A 201 -16.47 -24.14 -3.97
N LYS A 202 -15.78 -23.39 -3.06
CA LYS A 202 -16.44 -22.62 -2.00
C LYS A 202 -16.91 -21.24 -2.48
N LEU A 203 -16.26 -20.72 -3.52
CA LEU A 203 -16.65 -19.54 -4.25
C LEU A 203 -16.81 -19.90 -5.73
N ASP A 204 -17.81 -19.33 -6.37
CA ASP A 204 -18.08 -19.50 -7.79
C ASP A 204 -17.15 -18.66 -8.66
N ALA A 205 -16.69 -17.53 -8.14
CA ALA A 205 -15.67 -16.67 -8.73
C ALA A 205 -14.98 -15.82 -7.66
N ALA A 206 -13.79 -15.33 -7.96
CA ALA A 206 -13.12 -14.36 -7.09
C ALA A 206 -12.15 -13.45 -7.87
N THR A 207 -11.84 -12.27 -7.29
CA THR A 207 -10.72 -11.46 -7.72
C THR A 207 -9.41 -12.04 -7.19
N ASN A 208 -8.36 -11.93 -7.98
CA ASN A 208 -7.02 -12.39 -7.64
C ASN A 208 -5.96 -11.57 -8.41
N ASN A 209 -4.72 -12.07 -8.48
CA ASN A 209 -3.68 -11.49 -9.33
C ASN A 209 -2.74 -12.55 -9.91
N SER A 210 -1.99 -12.17 -10.94
CA SER A 210 -1.05 -13.04 -11.63
C SER A 210 0.07 -13.54 -10.71
N THR A 211 0.53 -12.72 -9.77
CA THR A 211 1.56 -13.05 -8.79
C THR A 211 1.13 -14.21 -7.89
N ALA A 212 -0.07 -14.16 -7.30
CA ALA A 212 -0.57 -15.21 -6.41
C ALA A 212 -0.81 -16.54 -7.16
N VAL A 213 -1.34 -16.47 -8.39
CA VAL A 213 -1.52 -17.65 -9.24
C VAL A 213 -0.16 -18.23 -9.63
N GLY A 214 0.81 -17.39 -10.05
CA GLY A 214 2.16 -17.82 -10.39
C GLY A 214 2.91 -18.42 -9.19
N LEU A 215 2.74 -17.89 -7.99
CA LEU A 215 3.31 -18.48 -6.76
C LEU A 215 2.73 -19.86 -6.46
N SER A 216 1.42 -20.08 -6.65
CA SER A 216 0.79 -21.39 -6.52
C SER A 216 1.35 -22.39 -7.52
N GLN A 217 1.50 -21.99 -8.78
CA GLN A 217 2.16 -22.80 -9.82
C GLN A 217 3.61 -23.15 -9.46
N ALA A 218 4.38 -22.16 -9.02
CA ALA A 218 5.79 -22.35 -8.63
C ALA A 218 5.96 -23.27 -7.41
N ARG A 219 4.97 -23.31 -6.51
CA ARG A 219 4.93 -24.23 -5.38
C ARG A 219 4.54 -25.65 -5.77
N GLY A 220 3.87 -25.83 -6.91
CA GLY A 220 3.31 -27.12 -7.33
C GLY A 220 2.24 -27.66 -6.36
N ASP A 221 1.46 -26.73 -5.75
CA ASP A 221 0.46 -27.08 -4.73
C ASP A 221 -0.86 -27.63 -5.34
N GLY A 222 -0.95 -27.67 -6.67
CA GLY A 222 -2.11 -28.20 -7.40
C GLY A 222 -3.35 -27.31 -7.33
N VAL A 223 -3.22 -26.08 -6.84
CA VAL A 223 -4.35 -25.16 -6.67
C VAL A 223 -4.60 -24.34 -7.94
N ALA A 224 -3.52 -23.88 -8.56
CA ALA A 224 -3.62 -23.08 -9.80
C ALA A 224 -4.20 -23.87 -10.98
N GLU A 225 -4.03 -25.19 -11.00
CA GLU A 225 -4.59 -26.08 -12.03
C GLU A 225 -6.12 -26.27 -11.91
N LYS A 226 -6.67 -25.96 -10.73
CA LYS A 226 -8.11 -26.09 -10.44
C LYS A 226 -8.90 -24.82 -10.73
N ILE A 227 -8.25 -23.78 -11.21
CA ILE A 227 -8.90 -22.50 -11.57
C ILE A 227 -8.71 -22.17 -13.04
N ARG A 228 -9.55 -21.27 -13.52
CA ARG A 228 -9.44 -20.65 -14.83
C ARG A 228 -9.57 -19.15 -14.67
N VAL A 229 -8.72 -18.39 -15.36
CA VAL A 229 -8.83 -16.96 -15.51
C VAL A 229 -9.86 -16.64 -16.57
N ILE A 230 -10.82 -15.78 -16.26
CA ILE A 230 -11.84 -15.29 -17.19
C ILE A 230 -11.69 -13.81 -17.53
N TRP A 231 -10.81 -13.09 -16.82
CA TRP A 231 -10.50 -11.69 -17.08
C TRP A 231 -9.13 -11.32 -16.52
N GLU A 232 -8.44 -10.45 -17.26
CA GLU A 232 -7.17 -9.82 -16.87
C GLU A 232 -7.26 -8.31 -17.06
N SER A 233 -6.66 -7.56 -16.13
CA SER A 233 -6.56 -6.11 -16.24
C SER A 233 -5.47 -5.68 -17.22
N PRO A 234 -5.40 -4.39 -17.59
CA PRO A 234 -4.16 -3.75 -18.01
C PRO A 234 -3.07 -3.98 -16.97
N THR A 235 -1.80 -3.84 -17.36
CA THR A 235 -0.67 -4.02 -16.43
C THR A 235 -0.75 -3.01 -15.29
N LEU A 236 -0.68 -3.51 -14.07
CA LEU A 236 -0.60 -2.73 -12.84
C LEU A 236 0.87 -2.53 -12.46
N PRO A 237 1.26 -1.39 -11.92
CA PRO A 237 2.62 -1.19 -11.44
C PRO A 237 2.92 -2.12 -10.26
N GLU A 238 4.19 -2.55 -10.14
CA GLU A 238 4.65 -3.34 -9.02
C GLU A 238 4.50 -2.61 -7.68
N ASP A 239 4.51 -3.35 -6.58
CA ASP A 239 4.18 -2.83 -5.26
C ASP A 239 5.28 -1.92 -4.68
N PRO A 240 4.91 -0.80 -4.04
CA PRO A 240 5.86 0.15 -3.46
C PRO A 240 6.39 -0.28 -2.10
N ILE A 241 7.62 0.15 -1.81
CA ILE A 241 8.19 0.21 -0.47
C ILE A 241 8.12 1.66 0.00
N ILE A 242 7.51 1.86 1.15
CA ILE A 242 7.15 3.18 1.67
C ILE A 242 7.74 3.34 3.07
N TRP A 243 8.39 4.47 3.32
CA TRP A 243 8.79 4.89 4.67
C TRP A 243 8.01 6.13 5.13
N ARG A 244 8.08 6.45 6.41
CA ARG A 244 7.55 7.74 6.89
C ARG A 244 8.48 8.88 6.48
N LYS A 245 7.91 10.01 6.05
CA LYS A 245 8.67 11.22 5.66
C LYS A 245 9.53 11.78 6.79
N ASP A 246 9.06 11.64 8.05
CA ASP A 246 9.74 12.13 9.24
C ASP A 246 10.80 11.17 9.83
N LEU A 247 11.11 10.08 9.12
CA LEU A 247 12.18 9.17 9.51
C LEU A 247 13.54 9.86 9.37
N ASP A 248 14.44 9.57 10.31
CA ASP A 248 15.80 10.11 10.33
C ASP A 248 16.50 9.90 8.97
N PRO A 249 17.13 10.93 8.39
CA PRO A 249 17.80 10.83 7.08
C PRO A 249 18.88 9.75 7.02
N VAL A 250 19.59 9.48 8.13
CA VAL A 250 20.61 8.42 8.19
C VAL A 250 19.95 7.05 8.08
N ILE A 251 18.82 6.86 8.77
CA ILE A 251 18.02 5.62 8.66
C ILE A 251 17.47 5.46 7.25
N LYS A 252 16.91 6.52 6.66
CA LYS A 252 16.42 6.49 5.27
C LYS A 252 17.52 6.06 4.30
N GLU A 253 18.73 6.58 4.44
CA GLU A 253 19.83 6.23 3.55
C GLU A 253 20.26 4.76 3.73
N LYS A 254 20.34 4.26 4.96
CA LYS A 254 20.61 2.84 5.24
C LYS A 254 19.56 1.92 4.59
N LEU A 255 18.26 2.28 4.73
CA LEU A 255 17.16 1.53 4.12
C LEU A 255 17.21 1.59 2.60
N ARG A 256 17.45 2.78 2.03
CA ARG A 256 17.59 2.95 0.57
C ARG A 256 18.71 2.08 0.04
N GLN A 257 19.88 2.13 0.66
CA GLN A 257 21.03 1.34 0.27
C GLN A 257 20.72 -0.17 0.37
N PHE A 258 20.10 -0.62 1.48
CA PHE A 258 19.69 -2.01 1.61
C PHE A 258 18.79 -2.45 0.47
N PHE A 259 17.66 -1.79 0.24
CA PHE A 259 16.70 -2.23 -0.78
C PHE A 259 17.30 -2.19 -2.18
N LEU A 260 18.03 -1.13 -2.55
CA LEU A 260 18.54 -0.97 -3.91
C LEU A 260 19.76 -1.84 -4.23
N THR A 261 20.40 -2.47 -3.23
CA THR A 261 21.53 -3.39 -3.44
C THR A 261 21.19 -4.84 -3.09
N TYR A 262 20.05 -5.10 -2.45
CA TYR A 262 19.65 -6.44 -2.03
C TYR A 262 19.47 -7.37 -3.22
N ALA A 263 20.07 -8.56 -3.13
CA ALA A 263 20.07 -9.59 -4.17
C ALA A 263 20.78 -9.21 -5.49
N GLN A 264 21.58 -8.13 -5.49
CA GLN A 264 22.32 -7.67 -6.66
C GLN A 264 23.69 -8.37 -6.78
N GLY A 265 24.15 -8.53 -8.03
CA GLY A 265 25.45 -9.15 -8.36
C GLY A 265 25.45 -10.68 -8.33
N ASP A 266 26.65 -11.27 -8.50
CA ASP A 266 26.86 -12.71 -8.72
C ASP A 266 27.57 -13.41 -7.55
N THR A 267 27.32 -12.92 -6.33
CA THR A 267 27.86 -13.53 -5.11
C THR A 267 26.95 -14.65 -4.57
N PRO A 268 27.51 -15.64 -3.84
CA PRO A 268 26.68 -16.67 -3.17
C PRO A 268 25.64 -16.07 -2.22
N GLU A 269 25.94 -14.91 -1.61
CA GLU A 269 24.98 -14.19 -0.77
C GLU A 269 23.83 -13.63 -1.60
N ALA A 270 24.12 -12.99 -2.73
CA ALA A 270 23.09 -12.46 -3.64
C ALA A 270 22.19 -13.58 -4.18
N GLU A 271 22.76 -14.74 -4.50
CA GLU A 271 21.99 -15.91 -4.93
C GLU A 271 21.02 -16.41 -3.83
N ARG A 272 21.50 -16.51 -2.60
CA ARG A 272 20.69 -16.85 -1.44
C ARG A 272 19.55 -15.83 -1.23
N GLN A 273 19.84 -14.54 -1.37
CA GLN A 273 18.85 -13.45 -1.25
C GLN A 273 17.80 -13.53 -2.36
N ARG A 274 18.20 -13.81 -3.61
CA ARG A 274 17.26 -14.09 -4.72
C ARG A 274 16.34 -15.27 -4.40
N GLY A 275 16.87 -16.31 -3.75
CA GLY A 275 16.08 -17.45 -3.28
C GLY A 275 15.01 -17.07 -2.27
N TYR A 276 15.25 -16.08 -1.42
CA TYR A 276 14.24 -15.56 -0.49
C TYR A 276 13.18 -14.74 -1.22
N LEU A 277 13.59 -13.83 -2.12
CA LEU A 277 12.68 -12.99 -2.90
C LEU A 277 11.77 -13.80 -3.83
N LYS A 278 12.29 -14.89 -4.40
CA LYS A 278 11.52 -15.79 -5.28
C LYS A 278 10.27 -16.35 -4.59
N LYS A 279 10.30 -16.57 -3.26
CA LYS A 279 9.12 -17.02 -2.49
C LYS A 279 8.00 -15.99 -2.43
N LEU A 280 8.30 -14.74 -2.75
CA LEU A 280 7.36 -13.63 -2.83
C LEU A 280 7.06 -13.23 -4.29
N SER A 281 7.63 -13.93 -5.28
CA SER A 281 7.66 -13.53 -6.70
C SER A 281 8.25 -12.13 -6.91
N ILE A 282 9.24 -11.77 -6.11
CA ILE A 282 9.97 -10.51 -6.22
C ILE A 282 11.34 -10.79 -6.85
N GLY A 283 11.68 -10.07 -7.93
CA GLY A 283 13.00 -10.14 -8.58
C GLY A 283 14.05 -9.25 -7.91
N GLY A 284 13.60 -8.28 -7.14
CA GLY A 284 14.42 -7.29 -6.47
C GLY A 284 13.67 -5.97 -6.29
N PHE A 285 14.44 -4.90 -6.09
CA PHE A 285 13.89 -3.56 -5.85
C PHE A 285 14.52 -2.54 -6.80
N LYS A 286 13.71 -1.57 -7.26
CA LYS A 286 14.15 -0.43 -8.09
C LYS A 286 13.82 0.87 -7.38
N PRO A 287 14.56 1.97 -7.64
CA PRO A 287 14.18 3.28 -7.13
C PRO A 287 12.79 3.67 -7.63
N ALA A 288 12.02 4.34 -6.77
CA ALA A 288 10.72 4.91 -7.11
C ALA A 288 10.47 6.13 -6.23
N ASP A 289 9.47 6.92 -6.60
CA ASP A 289 8.94 8.03 -5.82
C ASP A 289 7.41 8.03 -5.87
N ASP A 290 6.76 9.05 -5.31
CA ASP A 290 5.30 9.13 -5.23
C ASP A 290 4.63 9.18 -6.63
N THR A 291 5.37 9.47 -7.72
CA THR A 291 4.83 9.43 -9.10
C THR A 291 4.50 8.00 -9.54
N HIS A 292 5.13 7.00 -8.95
CA HIS A 292 4.80 5.58 -9.13
C HIS A 292 3.32 5.27 -8.87
N LEU A 293 2.66 6.04 -8.01
CA LEU A 293 1.27 5.86 -7.64
C LEU A 293 0.27 6.57 -8.58
N LEU A 294 0.73 7.22 -9.66
CA LEU A 294 -0.16 7.97 -10.58
C LEU A 294 -1.17 7.06 -11.28
N VAL A 295 -0.79 5.84 -11.66
CA VAL A 295 -1.71 4.86 -12.27
C VAL A 295 -2.88 4.57 -11.33
N VAL A 296 -2.61 4.35 -10.05
CA VAL A 296 -3.63 4.04 -9.05
C VAL A 296 -4.48 5.26 -8.71
N ARG A 297 -3.89 6.46 -8.73
CA ARG A 297 -4.65 7.71 -8.62
C ARG A 297 -5.62 7.90 -9.78
N GLU A 298 -5.21 7.52 -11.01
CA GLU A 298 -6.09 7.54 -12.18
C GLU A 298 -7.24 6.55 -12.05
N MET A 299 -6.96 5.33 -11.54
CA MET A 299 -8.00 4.33 -11.26
C MET A 299 -9.02 4.83 -10.24
N GLU A 300 -8.57 5.40 -9.12
CA GLU A 300 -9.48 6.02 -8.13
C GLU A 300 -10.28 7.18 -8.70
N ALA A 301 -9.66 8.03 -9.52
CA ALA A 301 -10.37 9.13 -10.15
C ALA A 301 -11.43 8.63 -11.14
N THR A 302 -11.16 7.52 -11.84
CA THR A 302 -12.13 6.83 -12.69
C THR A 302 -13.30 6.27 -11.87
N GLU A 303 -13.02 5.65 -10.73
CA GLU A 303 -14.03 5.17 -9.80
C GLU A 303 -14.90 6.32 -9.29
N ASN A 304 -14.29 7.41 -8.83
CA ASN A 304 -14.99 8.60 -8.35
C ASN A 304 -15.89 9.23 -9.43
N LEU A 305 -15.44 9.26 -10.68
CA LEU A 305 -16.25 9.73 -11.81
C LEU A 305 -17.45 8.81 -12.05
N GLY A 306 -17.26 7.48 -11.97
CA GLY A 306 -18.33 6.51 -12.08
C GLY A 306 -19.41 6.73 -11.01
N LEU A 307 -18.99 6.87 -9.75
CA LEU A 307 -19.88 7.14 -8.61
C LEU A 307 -20.61 8.48 -8.75
N ALA A 308 -19.94 9.53 -9.24
CA ALA A 308 -20.57 10.83 -9.50
C ALA A 308 -21.64 10.73 -10.59
N ARG A 309 -21.40 9.95 -11.65
CA ARG A 309 -22.37 9.71 -12.75
C ARG A 309 -23.60 8.95 -12.25
N GLU A 310 -23.37 7.92 -11.41
CA GLU A 310 -24.46 7.16 -10.79
C GLU A 310 -25.35 8.06 -9.90
N ALA A 311 -24.74 8.97 -9.14
CA ALA A 311 -25.46 9.93 -8.31
C ALA A 311 -26.20 11.03 -9.10
N GLY A 312 -25.91 11.20 -10.41
CA GLY A 312 -26.55 12.17 -11.28
C GLY A 312 -26.22 13.64 -10.99
N ASP A 313 -25.20 13.90 -10.14
CA ASP A 313 -24.81 15.26 -9.73
C ASP A 313 -23.85 15.85 -10.76
N GLN A 314 -24.35 16.76 -11.61
CA GLN A 314 -23.59 17.36 -12.71
C GLN A 314 -22.35 18.12 -12.23
N ALA A 315 -22.41 18.79 -11.07
CA ALA A 315 -21.27 19.51 -10.53
C ALA A 315 -20.16 18.54 -10.08
N LYS A 316 -20.52 17.42 -9.42
CA LYS A 316 -19.59 16.36 -9.04
C LYS A 316 -19.02 15.64 -10.26
N ILE A 317 -19.83 15.39 -11.29
CA ILE A 317 -19.36 14.78 -12.54
C ILE A 317 -18.29 15.66 -13.19
N ALA A 318 -18.54 16.97 -13.33
CA ALA A 318 -17.57 17.90 -13.92
C ALA A 318 -16.28 17.97 -13.08
N ALA A 319 -16.38 18.05 -11.78
CA ALA A 319 -15.22 18.07 -10.88
C ALA A 319 -14.40 16.76 -10.96
N ALA A 320 -15.06 15.60 -10.95
CA ALA A 320 -14.41 14.28 -11.04
C ALA A 320 -13.76 14.08 -12.43
N GLN A 321 -14.41 14.53 -13.50
CA GLN A 321 -13.84 14.48 -14.86
C GLN A 321 -12.56 15.32 -14.93
N LYS A 322 -12.61 16.57 -14.43
CA LYS A 322 -11.41 17.43 -14.39
C LYS A 322 -10.27 16.78 -13.58
N ALA A 323 -10.58 16.22 -12.41
CA ALA A 323 -9.58 15.56 -11.60
C ALA A 323 -8.93 14.37 -12.33
N LEU A 324 -9.72 13.58 -13.05
CA LEU A 324 -9.22 12.46 -13.86
C LEU A 324 -8.29 12.97 -14.98
N ASP A 325 -8.69 14.04 -15.70
CA ASP A 325 -7.91 14.61 -16.80
C ASP A 325 -6.59 15.21 -16.29
N ASP A 326 -6.61 15.90 -15.14
CA ASP A 326 -5.42 16.44 -14.49
C ASP A 326 -4.43 15.32 -14.08
N ILE A 327 -4.93 14.18 -13.57
CA ILE A 327 -4.09 13.03 -13.20
C ILE A 327 -3.50 12.35 -14.44
N LYS A 328 -4.28 12.17 -15.50
CA LYS A 328 -3.79 11.63 -16.78
C LYS A 328 -2.65 12.47 -17.33
N ALA A 329 -2.82 13.80 -17.33
CA ALA A 329 -1.76 14.71 -17.75
C ALA A 329 -0.49 14.57 -16.90
N GLN A 330 -0.63 14.46 -15.57
CA GLN A 330 0.51 14.23 -14.67
C GLN A 330 1.22 12.91 -14.97
N ARG A 331 0.48 11.83 -15.25
CA ARG A 331 1.04 10.52 -15.60
C ARG A 331 1.84 10.56 -16.89
N VAL A 332 1.26 11.12 -17.95
CA VAL A 332 1.95 11.27 -19.25
C VAL A 332 3.23 12.10 -19.10
N ALA A 333 3.18 13.20 -18.32
CA ALA A 333 4.37 14.02 -18.05
C ALA A 333 5.46 13.28 -17.27
N ALA A 334 5.09 12.38 -16.34
CA ALA A 334 6.02 11.58 -15.57
C ALA A 334 6.66 10.46 -16.43
N GLU A 335 5.86 9.77 -17.24
CA GLU A 335 6.33 8.73 -18.19
C GLU A 335 7.28 9.32 -19.24
N GLY A 336 6.96 10.50 -19.79
CA GLY A 336 7.83 11.20 -20.73
C GLY A 336 9.20 11.59 -20.16
N LYS A 337 9.27 11.92 -18.86
CA LYS A 337 10.54 12.18 -18.16
C LYS A 337 11.35 10.91 -17.91
N ALA A 338 10.69 9.79 -17.73
CA ALA A 338 11.33 8.49 -17.50
C ALA A 338 11.81 7.79 -18.79
N GLY A 339 11.52 8.36 -19.97
CA GLY A 339 11.86 7.75 -21.27
C GLY A 339 11.05 6.47 -21.58
N VAL A 340 9.94 6.25 -20.88
CA VAL A 340 9.03 5.12 -21.09
C VAL A 340 7.96 5.54 -22.08
N ALA A 341 7.76 4.75 -23.14
CA ALA A 341 6.65 4.97 -24.07
C ALA A 341 5.30 4.86 -23.32
N PRO A 342 4.32 5.73 -23.57
CA PRO A 342 3.04 5.68 -22.87
C PRO A 342 2.36 4.34 -23.13
N THR A 343 2.02 3.64 -22.04
CA THR A 343 1.18 2.45 -22.09
C THR A 343 -0.22 2.87 -22.52
N SER A 344 -0.53 2.66 -23.80
CA SER A 344 -1.88 2.89 -24.33
C SER A 344 -2.85 1.95 -23.62
N ALA A 345 -3.77 2.51 -22.85
CA ALA A 345 -4.97 1.83 -22.43
C ALA A 345 -5.89 1.71 -23.67
N ASN A 346 -5.90 0.55 -24.30
CA ASN A 346 -6.96 0.12 -25.23
C ASN A 346 -8.04 -0.62 -24.45
#